data_6afbffdc7e96b1c214743a5fd14415e9
#
_entry.id   6afbffdc7e96b1c214743a5fd14415e9
#
_cell.length_a   1.000
_cell.length_b   1.000
_cell.length_c   1.000
_cell.angle_alpha   90.00
_cell.angle_beta   90.00
_cell.angle_gamma   90.00
#
_symmetry.space_group_name_H-M   'P 1'
#
loop_
_entity.id
_entity.type
_entity.pdbx_description
1 polymer ?
#
loop_
_entity_poly.entity_id
_entity_poly.type
_entity_poly.pdbx_seq_one_letter_code
_entity_poly.pdbx_strand_id
1 'polypeptide(L)'
;MPTALLVVLAIAATAPAAHAVPLAPETGQSPNADDSTTAYWVMLAVAVVIVVAVNAALIVAVVRFRARRGREAARVRAGRRIQPRVAAALAVLAAAVLAFGIVSTTRVSDVEPSGPEGLEASSARTAQLDLSLPGDGAEPLRILASGQQWLWRYEYPDGTFSYYELVVPVDTTVLLQLDSTDVVHRWWIPELGGKFDAVPGRGNQTWFRADEEGTYEGQSAAFSGPGYAAMRARVRAVPVPEYEAWLEQQADDIQESQDAVQQRVEELAGAEAAAAVAGAEG
;
A
#
# COMPACT_ATOMS: atom_id res chain seq x y z
N MET A 1 -19.64 8.60 44.09
CA MET A 1 -18.62 8.40 43.06
C MET A 1 -19.13 7.74 41.75
N PRO A 2 -20.34 7.98 41.31
CA PRO A 2 -20.73 7.71 39.93
C PRO A 2 -20.36 8.85 38.97
N THR A 3 -19.99 10.02 39.49
CA THR A 3 -19.72 11.24 38.72
C THR A 3 -18.45 11.20 37.87
N ALA A 4 -17.41 10.48 38.29
CA ALA A 4 -16.16 10.40 37.52
C ALA A 4 -16.32 9.53 36.24
N LEU A 5 -17.10 8.47 36.29
CA LEU A 5 -17.38 7.61 35.14
C LEU A 5 -18.27 8.33 34.11
N LEU A 6 -19.25 9.13 34.58
CA LEU A 6 -20.10 9.96 33.73
C LEU A 6 -19.32 11.10 33.05
N VAL A 7 -18.31 11.68 33.71
CA VAL A 7 -17.46 12.73 33.15
C VAL A 7 -16.58 12.18 32.02
N VAL A 8 -16.00 10.97 32.16
CA VAL A 8 -15.21 10.33 31.12
C VAL A 8 -16.10 9.96 29.91
N LEU A 9 -17.32 9.49 30.13
CA LEU A 9 -18.27 9.21 29.04
C LEU A 9 -18.76 10.50 28.37
N ALA A 10 -18.95 11.59 29.13
CA ALA A 10 -19.38 12.88 28.58
C ALA A 10 -18.29 13.59 27.78
N ILE A 11 -17.01 13.45 28.15
CA ILE A 11 -15.89 14.00 27.37
C ILE A 11 -15.74 13.27 26.03
N ALA A 12 -16.04 11.97 25.97
CA ALA A 12 -16.07 11.23 24.71
C ALA A 12 -17.24 11.63 23.79
N ALA A 13 -18.34 12.16 24.34
CA ALA A 13 -19.52 12.56 23.58
C ALA A 13 -19.51 14.02 23.09
N THR A 14 -18.62 14.87 23.63
CA THR A 14 -18.51 16.30 23.27
C THR A 14 -17.25 16.67 22.52
N ALA A 15 -16.45 15.69 22.12
CA ALA A 15 -15.37 15.95 21.15
C ALA A 15 -16.03 16.53 19.89
N PRO A 16 -15.64 17.75 19.44
CA PRO A 16 -16.09 18.21 18.14
C PRO A 16 -15.76 17.11 17.13
N ALA A 17 -16.61 16.95 16.12
CA ALA A 17 -16.36 16.07 14.99
C ALA A 17 -15.10 16.61 14.23
N ALA A 18 -13.95 16.56 14.88
CA ALA A 18 -12.67 16.50 14.25
C ALA A 18 -12.81 15.31 13.31
N HIS A 19 -12.70 15.55 12.02
CA HIS A 19 -12.76 14.57 10.96
C HIS A 19 -12.30 13.22 11.52
N ALA A 20 -13.30 12.37 11.83
CA ALA A 20 -13.01 11.09 12.43
C ALA A 20 -12.18 10.37 11.38
N VAL A 21 -10.89 10.23 11.63
CA VAL A 21 -10.06 9.30 10.86
C VAL A 21 -10.82 8.00 10.93
N PRO A 22 -11.33 7.48 9.82
CA PRO A 22 -12.11 6.26 9.87
C PRO A 22 -11.26 5.21 10.57
N LEU A 23 -11.75 4.66 11.68
CA LEU A 23 -11.04 3.60 12.42
C LEU A 23 -11.00 2.30 11.60
N ALA A 24 -11.76 2.23 10.52
CA ALA A 24 -11.77 1.14 9.58
C ALA A 24 -10.83 1.46 8.41
N PRO A 25 -10.10 0.47 7.87
CA PRO A 25 -9.44 0.60 6.58
C PRO A 25 -10.47 0.91 5.48
N GLU A 26 -10.02 1.50 4.39
CA GLU A 26 -10.84 1.65 3.19
C GLU A 26 -11.28 0.27 2.67
N THR A 27 -12.41 0.22 1.98
CA THR A 27 -12.91 -1.02 1.40
C THR A 27 -11.91 -1.53 0.37
N GLY A 28 -11.46 -2.77 0.50
CA GLY A 28 -10.58 -3.39 -0.47
C GLY A 28 -11.25 -3.50 -1.84
N GLN A 29 -10.48 -3.29 -2.88
CA GLN A 29 -10.86 -3.47 -4.29
C GLN A 29 -9.81 -4.34 -5.00
N SER A 30 -9.15 -5.19 -4.21
CA SER A 30 -8.15 -6.15 -4.63
C SER A 30 -8.06 -7.28 -3.60
N PRO A 31 -7.84 -8.53 -4.00
CA PRO A 31 -7.78 -9.67 -3.07
C PRO A 31 -6.76 -9.48 -1.94
N ASN A 32 -5.59 -8.92 -2.21
CA ASN A 32 -4.59 -8.65 -1.18
C ASN A 32 -4.98 -7.50 -0.22
N ALA A 33 -5.80 -6.56 -0.66
CA ALA A 33 -6.37 -5.52 0.19
C ALA A 33 -7.46 -6.09 1.10
N ASP A 34 -8.28 -7.01 0.61
CA ASP A 34 -9.30 -7.72 1.38
C ASP A 34 -8.69 -8.61 2.47
N ASP A 35 -7.62 -9.34 2.15
CA ASP A 35 -6.87 -10.11 3.14
C ASP A 35 -6.27 -9.23 4.23
N SER A 36 -5.74 -8.07 3.86
CA SER A 36 -5.22 -7.06 4.81
C SER A 36 -6.33 -6.51 5.70
N THR A 37 -7.51 -6.23 5.15
CA THR A 37 -8.70 -5.76 5.88
C THR A 37 -9.20 -6.84 6.84
N THR A 38 -9.24 -8.09 6.42
CA THR A 38 -9.59 -9.23 7.27
C THR A 38 -8.62 -9.37 8.44
N ALA A 39 -7.32 -9.27 8.18
CA ALA A 39 -6.30 -9.30 9.23
C ALA A 39 -6.48 -8.17 10.24
N TYR A 40 -6.79 -6.95 9.77
CA TYR A 40 -7.09 -5.81 10.63
C TYR A 40 -8.27 -6.10 11.58
N TRP A 41 -9.40 -6.59 11.08
CA TRP A 41 -10.58 -6.85 11.90
C TRP A 41 -10.36 -7.95 12.92
N VAL A 42 -9.65 -9.03 12.56
CA VAL A 42 -9.27 -10.09 13.50
C VAL A 42 -8.37 -9.55 14.60
N MET A 43 -7.34 -8.78 14.26
CA MET A 43 -6.44 -8.19 15.25
C MET A 43 -7.15 -7.18 16.14
N LEU A 44 -8.05 -6.37 15.60
CA LEU A 44 -8.87 -5.45 16.37
C LEU A 44 -9.76 -6.18 17.37
N ALA A 45 -10.41 -7.27 16.96
CA ALA A 45 -11.24 -8.08 17.85
C ALA A 45 -10.41 -8.66 19.02
N VAL A 46 -9.22 -9.19 18.74
CA VAL A 46 -8.29 -9.68 19.79
C VAL A 46 -7.87 -8.54 20.72
N ALA A 47 -7.53 -7.38 20.18
CA ALA A 47 -7.13 -6.21 20.96
C ALA A 47 -8.27 -5.73 21.89
N VAL A 48 -9.51 -5.66 21.37
CA VAL A 48 -10.69 -5.30 22.17
C VAL A 48 -10.91 -6.26 23.32
N VAL A 49 -10.83 -7.56 23.09
CA VAL A 49 -10.96 -8.59 24.15
C VAL A 49 -9.90 -8.40 25.24
N ILE A 50 -8.65 -8.15 24.86
CA ILE A 50 -7.55 -7.90 25.82
C ILE A 50 -7.81 -6.63 26.62
N VAL A 51 -8.17 -5.52 25.95
CA VAL A 51 -8.46 -4.24 26.59
C VAL A 51 -9.61 -4.37 27.59
N VAL A 52 -10.70 -5.04 27.19
CA VAL A 52 -11.85 -5.27 28.08
C VAL A 52 -11.44 -6.13 29.29
N ALA A 53 -10.70 -7.21 29.08
CA ALA A 53 -10.25 -8.08 30.17
C ALA A 53 -9.32 -7.35 31.16
N VAL A 54 -8.37 -6.56 30.65
CA VAL A 54 -7.45 -5.77 31.50
C VAL A 54 -8.22 -4.69 32.29
N ASN A 55 -9.10 -3.94 31.63
CA ASN A 55 -9.90 -2.92 32.31
C ASN A 55 -10.84 -3.54 33.35
N ALA A 56 -11.50 -4.65 33.04
CA ALA A 56 -12.32 -5.37 34.01
C ALA A 56 -11.50 -5.82 35.22
N ALA A 57 -10.30 -6.38 35.01
CA ALA A 57 -9.41 -6.77 36.09
C ALA A 57 -8.98 -5.57 36.96
N LEU A 58 -8.66 -4.43 36.35
CA LEU A 58 -8.33 -3.20 37.02
C LEU A 58 -9.51 -2.66 37.87
N ILE A 59 -10.71 -2.63 37.29
CA ILE A 59 -11.94 -2.21 37.99
C ILE A 59 -12.18 -3.12 39.22
N VAL A 60 -12.11 -4.44 39.02
CA VAL A 60 -12.23 -5.41 40.11
C VAL A 60 -11.17 -5.17 41.19
N ALA A 61 -9.93 -4.95 40.80
CA ALA A 61 -8.85 -4.67 41.72
C ALA A 61 -9.12 -3.39 42.57
N VAL A 62 -9.51 -2.30 41.87
CA VAL A 62 -9.83 -1.01 42.55
C VAL A 62 -11.02 -1.16 43.49
N VAL A 63 -12.10 -1.83 43.06
CA VAL A 63 -13.30 -2.01 43.89
C VAL A 63 -13.02 -2.92 45.08
N ARG A 64 -12.34 -4.05 44.82
CA ARG A 64 -12.10 -5.06 45.88
C ARG A 64 -11.03 -4.68 46.87
N PHE A 65 -9.98 -3.98 46.43
CA PHE A 65 -8.85 -3.59 47.28
C PHE A 65 -8.90 -2.12 47.69
N ARG A 66 -10.02 -1.41 47.52
CA ARG A 66 -10.23 -0.04 47.96
C ARG A 66 -9.93 0.09 49.44
N ALA A 67 -9.04 1.03 49.80
CA ALA A 67 -8.71 1.34 51.18
C ALA A 67 -9.99 1.70 51.96
N ARG A 68 -10.28 0.98 53.03
CA ARG A 68 -11.35 1.30 54.01
C ARG A 68 -10.68 1.90 55.21
N ARG A 69 -11.25 3.01 55.76
CA ARG A 69 -10.76 3.64 56.97
C ARG A 69 -10.61 2.59 58.09
N GLY A 70 -9.40 2.51 58.72
CA GLY A 70 -9.10 1.62 59.83
C GLY A 70 -8.55 0.23 59.45
N ARG A 71 -8.28 -0.06 58.18
CA ARG A 71 -7.57 -1.29 57.79
C ARG A 71 -6.10 -0.98 57.48
N GLU A 72 -5.19 -1.62 58.20
CA GLU A 72 -3.77 -1.61 57.84
C GLU A 72 -3.55 -2.31 56.51
N ALA A 73 -2.67 -1.76 55.68
CA ALA A 73 -2.30 -2.38 54.39
C ALA A 73 -1.60 -3.72 54.67
N ALA A 74 -2.11 -4.80 54.07
CA ALA A 74 -1.45 -6.09 54.14
C ALA A 74 -0.07 -6.02 53.47
N ARG A 75 0.97 -6.51 54.18
CA ARG A 75 2.32 -6.63 53.61
C ARG A 75 2.29 -7.64 52.47
N VAL A 76 2.40 -7.15 51.24
CA VAL A 76 2.55 -8.04 50.06
C VAL A 76 3.96 -8.61 50.08
N ARG A 77 4.11 -9.89 50.25
CA ARG A 77 5.41 -10.57 50.06
C ARG A 77 5.74 -10.54 48.54
N ALA A 78 6.81 -9.85 48.24
CA ALA A 78 7.39 -9.92 46.89
C ALA A 78 7.71 -11.39 46.56
N GLY A 79 7.23 -11.91 45.41
CA GLY A 79 7.54 -13.25 44.98
C GLY A 79 6.35 -14.17 44.68
N ARG A 80 5.14 -13.64 44.50
CA ARG A 80 4.04 -14.48 43.97
C ARG A 80 4.37 -14.86 42.52
N ARG A 81 4.79 -16.10 42.34
CA ARG A 81 5.02 -16.68 41.00
C ARG A 81 3.75 -16.50 40.15
N ILE A 82 3.91 -16.05 38.92
CA ILE A 82 2.82 -16.05 37.95
C ILE A 82 2.21 -17.46 37.96
N GLN A 83 0.89 -17.54 38.14
CA GLN A 83 0.24 -18.86 38.15
C GLN A 83 0.50 -19.54 36.81
N PRO A 84 0.99 -20.78 36.77
CA PRO A 84 1.38 -21.45 35.55
C PRO A 84 0.23 -21.52 34.50
N ARG A 85 -1.02 -21.57 35.00
CA ARG A 85 -2.21 -21.50 34.12
C ARG A 85 -2.34 -20.19 33.35
N VAL A 86 -2.02 -19.05 33.99
CA VAL A 86 -2.05 -17.72 33.33
C VAL A 86 -0.91 -17.64 32.32
N ALA A 87 0.29 -18.09 32.70
CA ALA A 87 1.43 -18.15 31.77
C ALA A 87 1.13 -19.04 30.55
N ALA A 88 0.53 -20.21 30.78
CA ALA A 88 0.13 -21.10 29.70
C ALA A 88 -0.93 -20.47 28.77
N ALA A 89 -1.95 -19.82 29.33
CA ALA A 89 -2.98 -19.15 28.53
C ALA A 89 -2.40 -18.02 27.67
N LEU A 90 -1.48 -17.21 28.22
CA LEU A 90 -0.79 -16.16 27.47
C LEU A 90 0.12 -16.74 26.37
N ALA A 91 0.80 -17.87 26.65
CA ALA A 91 1.64 -18.55 25.66
C ALA A 91 0.80 -19.10 24.48
N VAL A 92 -0.36 -19.70 24.78
CA VAL A 92 -1.29 -20.18 23.76
C VAL A 92 -1.84 -19.01 22.92
N LEU A 93 -2.23 -17.91 23.53
CA LEU A 93 -2.68 -16.71 22.82
C LEU A 93 -1.57 -16.16 21.92
N ALA A 94 -0.35 -16.05 22.43
CA ALA A 94 0.79 -15.56 21.64
C ALA A 94 1.09 -16.48 20.46
N ALA A 95 1.05 -17.80 20.65
CA ALA A 95 1.23 -18.78 19.57
C ALA A 95 0.12 -18.69 18.52
N ALA A 96 -1.13 -18.48 18.93
CA ALA A 96 -2.25 -18.31 18.01
C ALA A 96 -2.13 -17.02 17.18
N VAL A 97 -1.75 -15.90 17.80
CA VAL A 97 -1.52 -14.64 17.09
C VAL A 97 -0.35 -14.75 16.12
N LEU A 98 0.73 -15.41 16.52
CA LEU A 98 1.88 -15.65 15.65
C LEU A 98 1.51 -16.53 14.45
N ALA A 99 0.80 -17.63 14.67
CA ALA A 99 0.35 -18.52 13.60
C ALA A 99 -0.59 -17.78 12.63
N PHE A 100 -1.51 -16.99 13.14
CA PHE A 100 -2.38 -16.14 12.33
C PHE A 100 -1.58 -15.13 11.50
N GLY A 101 -0.58 -14.46 12.11
CA GLY A 101 0.28 -13.51 11.40
C GLY A 101 1.06 -14.16 10.25
N ILE A 102 1.61 -15.35 10.46
CA ILE A 102 2.31 -16.11 9.42
C ILE A 102 1.35 -16.44 8.27
N VAL A 103 0.16 -17.00 8.56
CA VAL A 103 -0.83 -17.35 7.53
C VAL A 103 -1.30 -16.11 6.76
N SER A 104 -1.56 -15.00 7.44
CA SER A 104 -1.97 -13.75 6.77
C SER A 104 -0.87 -13.21 5.87
N THR A 105 0.38 -13.27 6.31
CA THR A 105 1.51 -12.81 5.49
C THR A 105 1.69 -13.66 4.23
N THR A 106 1.55 -14.98 4.31
CA THR A 106 1.66 -15.85 3.13
C THR A 106 0.53 -15.56 2.13
N ARG A 107 -0.71 -15.42 2.60
CA ARG A 107 -1.85 -15.10 1.73
C ARG A 107 -1.68 -13.78 0.95
N VAL A 108 -1.29 -12.72 1.64
CA VAL A 108 -1.05 -11.41 1.00
C VAL A 108 0.10 -11.46 -0.01
N SER A 109 1.07 -12.36 0.19
CA SER A 109 2.23 -12.48 -0.68
C SER A 109 1.99 -13.40 -1.89
N ASP A 110 1.01 -14.29 -1.81
CA ASP A 110 0.68 -15.19 -2.91
C ASP A 110 0.01 -14.41 -4.04
N VAL A 111 0.60 -14.46 -5.23
CA VAL A 111 0.08 -13.77 -6.42
C VAL A 111 -1.06 -14.58 -7.01
N GLU A 112 -2.25 -14.00 -7.04
CA GLU A 112 -3.40 -14.64 -7.66
C GLU A 112 -3.38 -14.51 -9.20
N PRO A 113 -3.94 -15.49 -9.92
CA PRO A 113 -4.11 -15.39 -11.37
C PRO A 113 -5.12 -14.29 -11.73
N SER A 114 -5.08 -13.83 -12.96
CA SER A 114 -6.12 -12.94 -13.49
C SER A 114 -7.50 -13.61 -13.45
N GLY A 115 -8.54 -12.80 -13.28
CA GLY A 115 -9.91 -13.26 -13.32
C GLY A 115 -10.39 -13.53 -14.76
N PRO A 116 -11.67 -13.94 -14.92
CA PRO A 116 -12.20 -14.39 -16.21
C PRO A 116 -12.29 -13.29 -17.29
N GLU A 117 -12.35 -12.03 -16.88
CA GLU A 117 -12.40 -10.85 -17.76
C GLU A 117 -11.02 -10.20 -17.95
N GLY A 118 -10.00 -10.76 -17.31
CA GLY A 118 -8.65 -10.22 -17.36
C GLY A 118 -7.95 -10.44 -18.69
N LEU A 119 -6.78 -9.82 -18.84
CA LEU A 119 -5.95 -9.94 -20.03
C LEU A 119 -5.45 -11.38 -20.20
N GLU A 120 -5.73 -12.01 -21.33
CA GLU A 120 -5.20 -13.33 -21.62
C GLU A 120 -3.68 -13.28 -21.90
N ALA A 121 -2.96 -14.28 -21.43
CA ALA A 121 -1.51 -14.39 -21.60
C ALA A 121 -1.04 -14.31 -23.07
N SER A 122 -1.91 -14.70 -24.01
CA SER A 122 -1.62 -14.70 -25.44
C SER A 122 -1.65 -13.29 -26.08
N SER A 123 -2.35 -12.34 -25.49
CA SER A 123 -2.43 -10.95 -25.95
C SER A 123 -1.33 -10.06 -25.35
N ALA A 124 -0.80 -10.44 -24.21
CA ALA A 124 0.36 -9.75 -23.66
C ALA A 124 1.61 -10.12 -24.46
N ARG A 125 2.08 -9.24 -25.35
CA ARG A 125 3.43 -9.32 -25.95
C ARG A 125 4.53 -9.26 -24.89
N THR A 126 4.42 -10.10 -23.89
CA THR A 126 5.28 -10.11 -22.70
C THR A 126 6.25 -11.28 -22.79
N ALA A 127 6.96 -11.37 -23.88
CA ALA A 127 8.14 -12.20 -23.88
C ALA A 127 9.31 -11.37 -23.34
N GLN A 128 9.91 -11.87 -22.27
CA GLN A 128 11.26 -11.55 -21.79
C GLN A 128 11.36 -10.83 -20.45
N LEU A 129 10.88 -11.49 -19.38
CA LEU A 129 11.63 -11.49 -18.12
C LEU A 129 11.30 -12.81 -17.41
N ASP A 130 12.30 -13.68 -17.37
CA ASP A 130 12.26 -15.02 -16.81
C ASP A 130 12.08 -14.98 -15.29
N LEU A 131 10.85 -15.07 -14.83
CA LEU A 131 10.50 -15.37 -13.44
C LEU A 131 9.34 -16.36 -13.48
N SER A 132 9.69 -17.63 -13.35
CA SER A 132 8.77 -18.74 -13.24
C SER A 132 7.83 -18.54 -12.05
N LEU A 133 6.59 -18.12 -12.32
CA LEU A 133 5.52 -18.20 -11.34
C LEU A 133 4.85 -19.58 -11.49
N PRO A 134 4.64 -20.32 -10.40
CA PRO A 134 3.92 -21.58 -10.45
C PRO A 134 2.41 -21.30 -10.54
N GLY A 135 1.75 -21.72 -11.61
CA GLY A 135 0.30 -21.74 -11.71
C GLY A 135 -0.21 -21.82 -13.15
N ASP A 136 -1.26 -22.59 -13.37
CA ASP A 136 -1.97 -22.76 -14.66
C ASP A 136 -2.87 -21.57 -15.01
N GLY A 137 -2.44 -20.31 -14.68
CA GLY A 137 -3.19 -19.08 -14.94
C GLY A 137 -2.50 -18.20 -16.00
N ALA A 138 -3.23 -17.21 -16.52
CA ALA A 138 -2.68 -16.17 -17.37
C ALA A 138 -1.52 -15.45 -16.69
N GLU A 139 -0.44 -15.16 -17.41
CA GLU A 139 0.69 -14.41 -16.83
C GLU A 139 0.26 -13.04 -16.36
N PRO A 140 0.74 -12.57 -15.19
CA PRO A 140 0.40 -11.24 -14.70
C PRO A 140 0.98 -10.15 -15.61
N LEU A 141 0.27 -9.04 -15.74
CA LEU A 141 0.75 -7.84 -16.40
C LEU A 141 1.90 -7.24 -15.59
N ARG A 142 3.12 -7.25 -16.13
CA ARG A 142 4.32 -6.72 -15.45
C ARG A 142 4.51 -5.26 -15.78
N ILE A 143 4.61 -4.43 -14.77
CA ILE A 143 4.82 -2.99 -14.91
C ILE A 143 5.96 -2.55 -14.01
N LEU A 144 6.88 -1.75 -14.55
CA LEU A 144 7.93 -1.11 -13.78
C LEU A 144 7.46 0.27 -13.30
N ALA A 145 7.40 0.45 -11.98
CA ALA A 145 7.09 1.73 -11.36
C ALA A 145 8.37 2.34 -10.78
N SER A 146 8.86 3.40 -11.42
CA SER A 146 10.03 4.14 -10.98
C SER A 146 9.63 5.40 -10.23
N GLY A 147 10.09 5.52 -8.98
CA GLY A 147 9.95 6.73 -8.17
C GLY A 147 11.08 7.72 -8.43
N GLN A 148 10.73 8.98 -8.56
CA GLN A 148 11.66 10.11 -8.67
C GLN A 148 11.04 11.32 -7.97
N GLN A 149 11.83 12.25 -7.46
CA GLN A 149 11.33 13.43 -6.74
C GLN A 149 10.61 14.40 -7.69
N TRP A 150 9.28 14.52 -7.67
CA TRP A 150 8.27 13.86 -6.84
C TRP A 150 7.18 13.36 -7.77
N LEU A 151 7.48 12.34 -8.57
CA LEU A 151 6.57 11.74 -9.54
C LEU A 151 6.78 10.22 -9.61
N TRP A 152 5.78 9.52 -10.10
CA TRP A 152 5.85 8.13 -10.50
C TRP A 152 5.87 8.05 -12.02
N ARG A 153 6.76 7.21 -12.58
CA ARG A 153 6.77 6.79 -13.97
C ARG A 153 6.46 5.30 -14.01
N TYR A 154 5.50 4.94 -14.82
CA TYR A 154 5.10 3.55 -15.06
C TYR A 154 5.50 3.15 -16.47
N GLU A 155 6.21 2.04 -16.61
CA GLU A 155 6.67 1.51 -17.88
C GLU A 155 6.03 0.15 -18.13
N TYR A 156 5.41 0.00 -19.30
CA TYR A 156 4.67 -1.16 -19.73
C TYR A 156 5.58 -2.11 -20.52
N PRO A 157 5.15 -3.41 -20.70
CA PRO A 157 5.99 -4.41 -21.37
C PRO A 157 6.35 -4.10 -22.82
N ASP A 158 5.56 -3.32 -23.51
CA ASP A 158 5.80 -2.86 -24.89
C ASP A 158 6.74 -1.65 -25.00
N GLY A 159 7.19 -1.11 -23.86
CA GLY A 159 8.02 0.09 -23.79
C GLY A 159 7.25 1.40 -23.69
N THR A 160 5.93 1.36 -23.79
CA THR A 160 5.07 2.52 -23.50
C THR A 160 5.23 2.94 -22.05
N PHE A 161 5.06 4.21 -21.75
CA PHE A 161 5.14 4.70 -20.37
C PHE A 161 4.14 5.82 -20.08
N SER A 162 3.82 5.97 -18.80
CA SER A 162 2.96 7.06 -18.32
C SER A 162 3.54 7.69 -17.05
N TYR A 163 3.08 8.88 -16.72
CA TYR A 163 3.42 9.58 -15.49
C TYR A 163 2.17 9.78 -14.62
N TYR A 164 2.31 9.65 -13.31
CA TYR A 164 1.27 9.85 -12.28
C TYR A 164 0.11 8.86 -12.31
N GLU A 165 -0.36 8.44 -13.47
CA GLU A 165 -1.48 7.52 -13.64
C GLU A 165 -1.01 6.20 -14.26
N LEU A 166 -1.37 5.12 -13.59
CA LEU A 166 -1.18 3.75 -14.06
C LEU A 166 -2.51 3.23 -14.60
N VAL A 167 -2.60 2.97 -15.89
CA VAL A 167 -3.80 2.41 -16.52
C VAL A 167 -3.64 0.91 -16.64
N VAL A 168 -4.63 0.15 -16.19
CA VAL A 168 -4.59 -1.32 -16.19
C VAL A 168 -5.94 -1.90 -16.57
N PRO A 169 -6.00 -3.10 -17.15
CA PRO A 169 -7.27 -3.77 -17.34
C PRO A 169 -7.85 -4.23 -16.02
N VAL A 170 -9.18 -4.09 -15.86
CA VAL A 170 -9.92 -4.65 -14.73
C VAL A 170 -9.75 -6.18 -14.69
N ASP A 171 -9.88 -6.76 -13.51
CA ASP A 171 -9.78 -8.21 -13.26
C ASP A 171 -8.46 -8.86 -13.75
N THR A 172 -7.44 -8.04 -14.00
CA THR A 172 -6.10 -8.47 -14.43
C THR A 172 -5.12 -8.35 -13.28
N THR A 173 -4.39 -9.42 -13.01
CA THR A 173 -3.32 -9.39 -12.00
C THR A 173 -2.13 -8.59 -12.53
N VAL A 174 -1.80 -7.53 -11.82
CA VAL A 174 -0.68 -6.63 -12.11
C VAL A 174 0.46 -6.93 -11.15
N LEU A 175 1.62 -7.28 -11.67
CA LEU A 175 2.85 -7.40 -10.91
C LEU A 175 3.65 -6.11 -11.06
N LEU A 176 3.67 -5.31 -10.01
CA LEU A 176 4.34 -4.02 -9.98
C LEU A 176 5.76 -4.18 -9.45
N GLN A 177 6.75 -3.97 -10.30
CA GLN A 177 8.15 -3.88 -9.90
C GLN A 177 8.46 -2.44 -9.52
N LEU A 178 8.95 -2.25 -8.29
CA LEU A 178 9.23 -0.94 -7.73
C LEU A 178 10.73 -0.67 -7.72
N ASP A 179 11.14 0.47 -8.27
CA ASP A 179 12.49 0.98 -8.22
C ASP A 179 12.47 2.50 -7.96
N SER A 180 13.63 3.06 -7.68
CA SER A 180 13.81 4.50 -7.51
C SER A 180 15.13 4.94 -8.11
N THR A 181 15.14 6.13 -8.72
CA THR A 181 16.34 6.71 -9.34
C THR A 181 17.10 7.65 -8.41
N ASP A 182 16.51 8.05 -7.27
CA ASP A 182 17.13 9.05 -6.37
C ASP A 182 17.07 8.64 -4.89
N VAL A 183 15.93 8.74 -4.23
CA VAL A 183 15.74 8.44 -2.81
C VAL A 183 14.66 7.39 -2.60
N VAL A 184 14.47 6.92 -1.38
CA VAL A 184 13.39 5.98 -1.08
C VAL A 184 12.04 6.67 -1.21
N HIS A 185 11.17 6.10 -2.02
CA HIS A 185 9.75 6.42 -2.10
C HIS A 185 8.94 5.21 -1.61
N ARG A 186 7.63 5.41 -1.35
CA ARG A 186 6.76 4.32 -0.94
C ARG A 186 5.45 4.41 -1.69
N TRP A 187 5.24 3.49 -2.61
CA TRP A 187 3.99 3.39 -3.37
C TRP A 187 2.88 2.88 -2.46
N TRP A 188 1.72 3.52 -2.55
CA TRP A 188 0.57 3.13 -1.75
C TRP A 188 -0.73 3.65 -2.36
N ILE A 189 -1.63 2.71 -2.65
CA ILE A 189 -3.04 2.95 -2.95
C ILE A 189 -3.84 2.11 -1.95
N PRO A 190 -4.54 2.73 -0.99
CA PRO A 190 -5.18 2.03 0.14
C PRO A 190 -6.14 0.92 -0.28
N GLU A 191 -6.93 1.15 -1.34
CA GLU A 191 -7.94 0.22 -1.85
C GLU A 191 -7.33 -0.98 -2.59
N LEU A 192 -6.11 -0.86 -3.09
CA LEU A 192 -5.45 -1.91 -3.88
C LEU A 192 -4.41 -2.72 -3.09
N GLY A 193 -4.05 -2.29 -1.89
CA GLY A 193 -3.15 -3.08 -1.07
C GLY A 193 -2.24 -2.30 -0.12
N GLY A 194 -1.18 -2.97 0.29
CA GLY A 194 -0.20 -2.49 1.25
C GLY A 194 0.71 -1.38 0.74
N LYS A 195 1.65 -0.98 1.59
CA LYS A 195 2.67 0.03 1.29
C LYS A 195 3.98 -0.67 0.95
N PHE A 196 4.56 -0.33 -0.20
CA PHE A 196 5.79 -0.95 -0.68
C PHE A 196 6.85 0.08 -1.03
N ASP A 197 8.09 -0.19 -0.61
CA ASP A 197 9.20 0.72 -0.82
C ASP A 197 9.78 0.57 -2.23
N ALA A 198 9.98 1.70 -2.91
CA ALA A 198 10.85 1.85 -4.06
C ALA A 198 12.21 2.34 -3.55
N VAL A 199 13.23 1.49 -3.65
CA VAL A 199 14.55 1.72 -3.05
C VAL A 199 15.61 1.79 -4.15
N PRO A 200 16.44 2.84 -4.21
CA PRO A 200 17.49 2.95 -5.21
C PRO A 200 18.40 1.72 -5.24
N GLY A 201 18.57 1.14 -6.43
CA GLY A 201 19.43 -0.01 -6.65
C GLY A 201 18.93 -1.34 -6.05
N ARG A 202 17.69 -1.40 -5.60
CA ARG A 202 17.08 -2.62 -5.08
C ARG A 202 15.65 -2.76 -5.60
N GLY A 203 15.46 -3.66 -6.55
CA GLY A 203 14.12 -4.02 -7.03
C GLY A 203 13.26 -4.61 -5.90
N ASN A 204 12.07 -4.07 -5.74
CA ASN A 204 11.04 -4.59 -4.85
C ASN A 204 9.82 -4.94 -5.69
N GLN A 205 8.96 -5.83 -5.21
CA GLN A 205 7.78 -6.25 -5.96
C GLN A 205 6.54 -6.23 -5.08
N THR A 206 5.43 -5.87 -5.69
CA THR A 206 4.08 -6.05 -5.14
C THR A 206 3.13 -6.43 -6.25
N TRP A 207 1.95 -6.87 -5.88
CA TRP A 207 0.90 -7.17 -6.85
C TRP A 207 -0.44 -6.63 -6.38
N PHE A 208 -1.33 -6.41 -7.32
CA PHE A 208 -2.74 -6.14 -7.09
C PHE A 208 -3.56 -6.61 -8.28
N ARG A 209 -4.87 -6.76 -8.07
CA ARG A 209 -5.87 -6.96 -9.12
C ARG A 209 -7.04 -6.03 -8.81
N ALA A 210 -7.34 -5.11 -9.67
CA ALA A 210 -8.52 -4.28 -9.51
C ALA A 210 -9.77 -5.09 -9.88
N ASP A 211 -10.63 -5.33 -8.89
CA ASP A 211 -11.83 -6.17 -9.07
C ASP A 211 -12.99 -5.42 -9.74
N GLU A 212 -12.96 -4.08 -9.72
CA GLU A 212 -13.97 -3.21 -10.33
C GLU A 212 -13.32 -2.13 -11.21
N GLU A 213 -14.05 -1.68 -12.22
CA GLU A 213 -13.67 -0.50 -13.01
C GLU A 213 -13.70 0.75 -12.14
N GLY A 214 -12.69 1.60 -12.29
CA GLY A 214 -12.65 2.82 -11.49
C GLY A 214 -11.29 3.49 -11.44
N THR A 215 -11.24 4.56 -10.64
CA THR A 215 -10.00 5.30 -10.38
C THR A 215 -9.68 5.21 -8.90
N TYR A 216 -8.53 4.65 -8.59
CA TYR A 216 -8.04 4.44 -7.24
C TYR A 216 -6.93 5.44 -6.94
N GLU A 217 -7.12 6.20 -5.88
CA GLU A 217 -6.21 7.30 -5.52
C GLU A 217 -5.26 6.90 -4.38
N GLY A 218 -4.02 7.33 -4.50
CA GLY A 218 -3.01 7.11 -3.49
C GLY A 218 -1.92 8.17 -3.51
N GLN A 219 -0.88 7.92 -2.77
CA GLN A 219 0.25 8.85 -2.66
C GLN A 219 1.51 8.14 -2.18
N SER A 220 2.66 8.80 -2.31
CA SER A 220 3.86 8.32 -1.64
C SER A 220 3.70 8.40 -0.12
N ALA A 221 3.93 7.27 0.55
CA ALA A 221 3.77 7.12 1.99
C ALA A 221 5.11 7.17 2.76
N ALA A 222 6.21 7.59 2.11
CA ALA A 222 7.52 7.81 2.73
C ALA A 222 7.96 9.26 2.54
N PHE A 223 8.60 9.82 3.56
CA PHE A 223 9.20 11.15 3.44
C PHE A 223 10.41 11.08 2.50
N SER A 224 10.31 11.76 1.36
CA SER A 224 11.34 11.82 0.31
C SER A 224 11.70 13.27 -0.06
N GLY A 225 11.61 14.19 0.90
CA GLY A 225 11.87 15.62 0.71
C GLY A 225 10.59 16.48 0.74
N PRO A 226 10.69 17.82 0.53
CA PRO A 226 9.60 18.77 0.75
C PRO A 226 8.35 18.51 -0.12
N GLY A 227 8.50 17.91 -1.29
CA GLY A 227 7.41 17.66 -2.25
C GLY A 227 6.71 16.32 -2.09
N TYR A 228 7.12 15.45 -1.14
CA TYR A 228 6.61 14.09 -1.03
C TYR A 228 5.08 14.01 -0.89
N ALA A 229 4.47 14.96 -0.21
CA ALA A 229 3.03 14.98 0.00
C ALA A 229 2.23 15.27 -1.29
N ALA A 230 2.87 15.85 -2.30
CA ALA A 230 2.28 16.07 -3.62
C ALA A 230 2.55 14.94 -4.61
N MET A 231 3.40 13.97 -4.25
CA MET A 231 3.71 12.79 -5.07
C MET A 231 2.54 11.81 -5.07
N ARG A 232 1.57 12.07 -5.94
CA ARG A 232 0.36 11.26 -6.09
C ARG A 232 0.65 9.99 -6.88
N ALA A 233 -0.09 8.93 -6.56
CA ALA A 233 -0.21 7.71 -7.34
C ALA A 233 -1.69 7.51 -7.67
N ARG A 234 -1.98 7.15 -8.91
CA ARG A 234 -3.34 6.87 -9.36
C ARG A 234 -3.31 5.60 -10.19
N VAL A 235 -4.28 4.71 -9.97
CA VAL A 235 -4.55 3.57 -10.83
C VAL A 235 -5.93 3.74 -11.44
N ARG A 236 -6.01 3.64 -12.76
CA ARG A 236 -7.28 3.62 -13.49
C ARG A 236 -7.48 2.24 -14.07
N ALA A 237 -8.44 1.49 -13.51
CA ALA A 237 -8.86 0.18 -14.00
C ALA A 237 -9.97 0.36 -15.03
N VAL A 238 -9.76 -0.20 -16.22
CA VAL A 238 -10.65 -0.06 -17.38
C VAL A 238 -10.89 -1.41 -18.03
N PRO A 239 -11.95 -1.57 -18.85
CA PRO A 239 -12.13 -2.77 -19.65
C PRO A 239 -10.94 -3.03 -20.58
N VAL A 240 -10.66 -4.31 -20.89
CA VAL A 240 -9.54 -4.71 -21.76
C VAL A 240 -9.52 -3.94 -23.10
N PRO A 241 -10.63 -3.76 -23.83
CA PRO A 241 -10.59 -3.01 -25.09
C PRO A 241 -10.23 -1.54 -24.94
N GLU A 242 -10.61 -0.91 -23.80
CA GLU A 242 -10.25 0.47 -23.48
C GLU A 242 -8.77 0.58 -23.13
N TYR A 243 -8.25 -0.41 -22.40
CA TYR A 243 -6.82 -0.48 -22.08
C TYR A 243 -5.97 -0.61 -23.36
N GLU A 244 -6.35 -1.48 -24.27
CA GLU A 244 -5.63 -1.67 -25.54
C GLU A 244 -5.64 -0.39 -26.39
N ALA A 245 -6.81 0.27 -26.51
CA ALA A 245 -6.92 1.53 -27.24
C ALA A 245 -6.10 2.65 -26.58
N TRP A 246 -6.09 2.72 -25.24
CA TRP A 246 -5.27 3.67 -24.51
C TRP A 246 -3.77 3.41 -24.75
N LEU A 247 -3.35 2.15 -24.75
CA LEU A 247 -1.95 1.77 -24.96
C LEU A 247 -1.47 2.17 -26.37
N GLU A 248 -2.29 1.94 -27.40
CA GLU A 248 -2.00 2.38 -28.76
C GLU A 248 -1.88 3.90 -28.85
N GLN A 249 -2.85 4.64 -28.29
CA GLN A 249 -2.83 6.10 -28.28
C GLN A 249 -1.59 6.64 -27.53
N GLN A 250 -1.27 6.05 -26.39
CA GLN A 250 -0.11 6.48 -25.59
C GLN A 250 1.21 6.24 -26.34
N ALA A 251 1.32 5.14 -27.09
CA ALA A 251 2.48 4.86 -27.94
C ALA A 251 2.63 5.92 -29.06
N ASP A 252 1.52 6.28 -29.72
CA ASP A 252 1.49 7.32 -30.75
C ASP A 252 1.89 8.70 -30.19
N ASP A 253 1.34 9.08 -29.02
CA ASP A 253 1.66 10.35 -28.34
C ASP A 253 3.15 10.42 -27.95
N ILE A 254 3.74 9.31 -27.50
CA ILE A 254 5.16 9.22 -27.21
C ILE A 254 6.00 9.39 -28.47
N GLN A 255 5.62 8.73 -29.56
CA GLN A 255 6.33 8.82 -30.84
C GLN A 255 6.30 10.28 -31.38
N GLU A 256 5.13 10.91 -31.39
CA GLU A 256 4.98 12.31 -31.83
C GLU A 256 5.85 13.26 -30.97
N SER A 257 5.87 13.03 -29.65
CA SER A 257 6.70 13.81 -28.73
C SER A 257 8.19 13.62 -29.00
N GLN A 258 8.63 12.40 -29.30
CA GLN A 258 10.02 12.11 -29.64
C GLN A 258 10.42 12.76 -30.96
N ASP A 259 9.57 12.70 -31.98
CA ASP A 259 9.82 13.32 -33.26
C ASP A 259 9.92 14.86 -33.15
N ALA A 260 9.05 15.48 -32.34
CA ALA A 260 9.10 16.92 -32.06
C ALA A 260 10.38 17.32 -31.32
N VAL A 261 10.85 16.53 -30.36
CA VAL A 261 12.13 16.74 -29.66
C VAL A 261 13.29 16.62 -30.64
N GLN A 262 13.29 15.59 -31.48
CA GLN A 262 14.35 15.37 -32.48
C GLN A 262 14.45 16.53 -33.46
N GLN A 263 13.31 17.00 -33.99
CA GLN A 263 13.27 18.18 -34.88
C GLN A 263 13.86 19.41 -34.18
N ARG A 264 13.50 19.62 -32.90
CA ARG A 264 14.01 20.76 -32.15
C ARG A 264 15.53 20.69 -31.91
N VAL A 265 16.04 19.49 -31.64
CA VAL A 265 17.49 19.26 -31.50
C VAL A 265 18.22 19.57 -32.81
N GLU A 266 17.68 19.15 -33.94
CA GLU A 266 18.27 19.40 -35.28
C GLU A 266 18.26 20.91 -35.60
N GLU A 267 17.13 21.63 -35.32
CA GLU A 267 17.05 23.07 -35.49
C GLU A 267 18.12 23.81 -34.67
N LEU A 268 18.27 23.42 -33.40
CA LEU A 268 19.26 24.05 -32.52
C LEU A 268 20.68 23.78 -32.97
N ALA A 269 21.00 22.56 -33.36
CA ALA A 269 22.30 22.19 -33.90
C ALA A 269 22.63 22.94 -35.20
N GLY A 270 21.65 23.10 -36.08
CA GLY A 270 21.76 23.89 -37.30
C GLY A 270 22.00 25.38 -37.05
N ALA A 271 21.29 25.95 -36.08
CA ALA A 271 21.47 27.34 -35.68
C ALA A 271 22.84 27.59 -35.04
N GLU A 272 23.33 26.66 -34.22
CA GLU A 272 24.66 26.73 -33.59
C GLU A 272 25.80 26.66 -34.65
N ALA A 273 25.65 25.75 -35.62
CA ALA A 273 26.59 25.61 -36.73
C ALA A 273 26.62 26.91 -37.61
N ALA A 274 25.47 27.47 -37.91
CA ALA A 274 25.38 28.73 -38.66
C ALA A 274 26.01 29.90 -37.91
N ALA A 275 25.81 30.01 -36.60
CA ALA A 275 26.45 31.04 -35.77
C ALA A 275 27.95 30.85 -35.69
N ALA A 276 28.45 29.62 -35.62
CA ALA A 276 29.90 29.34 -35.64
C ALA A 276 30.56 29.77 -36.95
N VAL A 277 29.89 29.56 -38.10
CA VAL A 277 30.40 30.02 -39.42
C VAL A 277 30.43 31.55 -39.49
N ALA A 278 29.36 32.21 -39.06
CA ALA A 278 29.28 33.65 -39.06
C ALA A 278 30.31 34.34 -38.14
N GLY A 279 30.67 33.70 -37.03
CA GLY A 279 31.71 34.18 -36.10
C GLY A 279 33.13 33.95 -36.57
N ALA A 280 33.35 33.09 -37.56
CA ALA A 280 34.65 32.80 -38.14
C ALA A 280 35.01 33.73 -39.31
N GLU A 281 34.05 34.45 -39.88
CA GLU A 281 34.19 35.37 -41.00
C GLU A 281 34.37 36.84 -40.56
N GLY A 282 34.23 37.18 -39.27
CA GLY A 282 34.42 38.49 -38.69
C GLY A 282 35.71 38.64 -37.88
#